data_268ac1226fa8b75197403bf4b3ef90ea
#
_entry.id   268ac1226fa8b75197403bf4b3ef90ea
#
_cell.length_a   1.000
_cell.length_b   1.000
_cell.length_c   1.000
_cell.angle_alpha   90.00
_cell.angle_beta   90.00
_cell.angle_gamma   90.00
#
_symmetry.space_group_name_H-M   'P 1'
#
loop_
_entity.id
_entity.type
_entity.pdbx_description
1 polymer ?
#
loop_
_entity_poly.entity_id
_entity_poly.type
_entity_poly.pdbx_seq_one_letter_code
_entity_poly.pdbx_strand_id
1 'polypeptide(L)'
;MDKLYIVIPAYNEQDNIEQVINDWYPVIEKHNGNGQSRLIVIDDGSKDSTYEKLKQCTKTRPLLIPITKPNGGHGATVLYGYKYALKNGADYIFQTDSDGQTLPEEFEPFWKRRQK
;
A
#
# COMPACT_ATOMS: atom_id res chain seq x y z
N MET A 1 -18.63 7.55 3.64
CA MET A 1 -17.34 8.13 3.32
C MET A 1 -16.44 7.06 2.72
N ASP A 2 -15.69 7.41 1.72
CA ASP A 2 -14.92 6.42 0.97
C ASP A 2 -13.48 6.33 1.49
N LYS A 3 -13.34 5.73 2.66
CA LYS A 3 -12.02 5.53 3.26
C LYS A 3 -11.31 4.39 2.53
N LEU A 4 -10.31 4.74 1.73
CA LEU A 4 -9.58 3.79 0.89
C LEU A 4 -8.25 3.42 1.51
N TYR A 5 -7.98 2.13 1.60
CA TYR A 5 -6.65 1.63 1.95
C TYR A 5 -6.10 0.85 0.76
N ILE A 6 -4.94 1.28 0.28
CA ILE A 6 -4.20 0.54 -0.74
C ILE A 6 -3.12 -0.26 -0.01
N VAL A 7 -3.10 -1.57 -0.23
CA VAL A 7 -2.20 -2.50 0.47
C VAL A 7 -1.19 -3.05 -0.51
N ILE A 8 0.09 -2.88 -0.21
CA ILE A 8 1.19 -3.37 -1.05
C ILE A 8 2.14 -4.22 -0.20
N PRO A 9 2.19 -5.54 -0.42
CA PRO A 9 3.21 -6.37 0.23
C PRO A 9 4.54 -6.22 -0.49
N ALA A 10 5.64 -6.24 0.25
CA ALA A 10 6.97 -6.08 -0.32
C ALA A 10 7.96 -7.04 0.36
N TYR A 11 8.81 -7.67 -0.44
CA TYR A 11 9.85 -8.54 0.07
C TYR A 11 11.08 -8.43 -0.82
N ASN A 12 12.20 -7.96 -0.24
CA ASN A 12 13.47 -7.78 -0.95
C ASN A 12 13.31 -6.93 -2.22
N GLU A 13 12.65 -5.77 -2.07
CA GLU A 13 12.37 -4.86 -3.17
C GLU A 13 13.12 -3.54 -3.03
N GLN A 14 14.32 -3.55 -2.44
CA GLN A 14 15.04 -2.30 -2.20
C GLN A 14 15.28 -1.50 -3.47
N ASP A 15 15.41 -2.17 -4.63
CA ASP A 15 15.68 -1.47 -5.88
C ASP A 15 14.43 -0.85 -6.49
N ASN A 16 13.23 -1.31 -6.10
CA ASN A 16 11.98 -0.90 -6.72
C ASN A 16 11.01 -0.22 -5.76
N ILE A 17 11.23 -0.33 -4.45
CA ILE A 17 10.22 0.11 -3.48
C ILE A 17 9.91 1.60 -3.58
N GLU A 18 10.92 2.42 -3.84
CA GLU A 18 10.71 3.86 -3.96
C GLU A 18 9.86 4.20 -5.17
N GLN A 19 10.13 3.52 -6.30
CA GLN A 19 9.35 3.72 -7.52
C GLN A 19 7.89 3.29 -7.33
N VAL A 20 7.68 2.16 -6.68
CA VAL A 20 6.34 1.67 -6.40
C VAL A 20 5.56 2.69 -5.56
N ILE A 21 6.19 3.24 -4.55
CA ILE A 21 5.56 4.26 -3.71
C ILE A 21 5.26 5.51 -4.52
N ASN A 22 6.19 5.93 -5.37
CA ASN A 22 5.99 7.12 -6.21
C ASN A 22 4.88 6.91 -7.24
N ASP A 23 4.66 5.67 -7.67
CA ASP A 23 3.58 5.35 -8.60
C ASP A 23 2.20 5.38 -7.90
N TRP A 24 2.13 4.92 -6.67
CA TRP A 24 0.84 4.71 -6.00
C TRP A 24 0.44 5.81 -5.03
N TYR A 25 1.41 6.58 -4.52
CA TYR A 25 1.07 7.65 -3.58
C TYR A 25 0.14 8.71 -4.19
N PRO A 26 0.35 9.15 -5.46
CA PRO A 26 -0.60 10.09 -6.07
C PRO A 26 -2.02 9.54 -6.16
N VAL A 27 -2.19 8.24 -6.31
CA VAL A 27 -3.52 7.63 -6.34
C VAL A 27 -4.22 7.81 -4.99
N ILE A 28 -3.49 7.54 -3.89
CA ILE A 28 -4.09 7.68 -2.57
C ILE A 28 -4.38 9.16 -2.26
N GLU A 29 -3.54 10.07 -2.71
CA GLU A 29 -3.79 11.51 -2.53
C GLU A 29 -5.04 11.94 -3.28
N LYS A 30 -5.20 11.46 -4.51
CA LYS A 30 -6.35 11.82 -5.35
C LYS A 30 -7.67 11.34 -4.73
N HIS A 31 -7.64 10.20 -4.05
CA HIS A 31 -8.86 9.58 -3.53
C HIS A 31 -8.97 9.71 -2.01
N ASN A 32 -8.35 10.74 -1.45
CA ASN A 32 -8.33 10.98 0.00
C ASN A 32 -9.31 12.08 0.39
N GLY A 33 -10.57 11.96 -0.02
CA GLY A 33 -11.56 13.02 0.14
C GLY A 33 -11.88 13.37 1.59
N ASN A 34 -11.77 12.42 2.52
CA ASN A 34 -12.06 12.66 3.94
C ASN A 34 -10.80 12.71 4.80
N GLY A 35 -9.62 12.67 4.22
CA GLY A 35 -8.36 12.74 4.94
C GLY A 35 -7.96 11.45 5.64
N GLN A 36 -8.70 10.36 5.48
CA GLN A 36 -8.46 9.11 6.23
C GLN A 36 -7.95 7.97 5.38
N SER A 37 -7.83 8.15 4.07
CA SER A 37 -7.28 7.11 3.20
C SER A 37 -5.78 6.98 3.42
N ARG A 38 -5.26 5.75 3.23
CA ARG A 38 -3.84 5.48 3.51
C ARG A 38 -3.27 4.48 2.51
N LEU A 39 -1.97 4.64 2.24
CA LEU A 39 -1.19 3.68 1.48
C LEU A 39 -0.39 2.86 2.48
N ILE A 40 -0.66 1.55 2.54
CA ILE A 40 -0.01 0.64 3.48
C ILE A 40 0.99 -0.20 2.71
N VAL A 41 2.26 -0.09 3.05
CA VAL A 41 3.30 -0.94 2.47
C VAL A 41 3.86 -1.83 3.58
N ILE A 42 3.77 -3.14 3.38
CA ILE A 42 4.12 -4.12 4.40
C ILE A 42 5.37 -4.86 3.98
N ASP A 43 6.45 -4.63 4.70
CA ASP A 43 7.69 -5.35 4.50
C ASP A 43 7.59 -6.72 5.16
N ASP A 44 7.68 -7.77 4.36
CA ASP A 44 7.54 -9.16 4.81
C ASP A 44 8.90 -9.73 5.25
N GLY A 45 9.56 -9.05 6.17
CA GLY A 45 10.82 -9.53 6.72
C GLY A 45 11.96 -9.51 5.72
N SER A 46 12.07 -8.45 4.92
CA SER A 46 13.14 -8.35 3.93
C SER A 46 14.51 -8.41 4.57
N LYS A 47 15.45 -9.06 3.87
CA LYS A 47 16.84 -9.16 4.31
C LYS A 47 17.71 -8.02 3.79
N ASP A 48 17.17 -7.22 2.86
CA ASP A 48 17.88 -6.10 2.27
C ASP A 48 17.40 -4.79 2.90
N SER A 49 17.63 -3.66 2.25
CA SER A 49 17.30 -2.33 2.78
C SER A 49 15.88 -1.87 2.44
N THR A 50 14.98 -2.79 2.09
CA THR A 50 13.61 -2.44 1.72
C THR A 50 12.91 -1.60 2.79
N TYR A 51 12.93 -2.07 4.04
CA TYR A 51 12.22 -1.37 5.11
C TYR A 51 12.82 -0.02 5.43
N GLU A 52 14.15 0.10 5.43
CA GLU A 52 14.81 1.37 5.69
C GLU A 52 14.43 2.40 4.64
N LYS A 53 14.39 2.00 3.37
CA LYS A 53 13.97 2.91 2.29
C LYS A 53 12.51 3.28 2.44
N LEU A 54 11.67 2.32 2.81
CA LEU A 54 10.25 2.57 3.03
C LEU A 54 10.07 3.62 4.14
N LYS A 55 10.77 3.47 5.24
CA LYS A 55 10.68 4.43 6.34
C LYS A 55 11.12 5.81 5.93
N GLN A 56 12.16 5.91 5.11
CA GLN A 56 12.61 7.22 4.62
C GLN A 56 11.55 7.88 3.76
N CYS A 57 10.81 7.12 2.98
CA CYS A 57 9.75 7.66 2.13
C CYS A 57 8.64 8.30 2.95
N THR A 58 8.43 7.88 4.19
CA THR A 58 7.35 8.43 5.02
C THR A 58 7.61 9.86 5.45
N LYS A 59 8.86 10.32 5.38
CA LYS A 59 9.21 11.67 5.86
C LYS A 59 8.50 12.78 5.10
N THR A 60 8.17 12.53 3.82
CA THR A 60 7.49 13.50 2.98
C THR A 60 6.13 13.01 2.51
N ARG A 61 5.63 11.89 3.07
CA ARG A 61 4.39 11.25 2.63
C ARG A 61 3.54 10.86 3.84
N PRO A 62 2.77 11.81 4.39
CA PRO A 62 2.02 11.54 5.62
C PRO A 62 0.95 10.45 5.49
N LEU A 63 0.49 10.15 4.27
CA LEU A 63 -0.52 9.11 4.06
C LEU A 63 0.08 7.71 3.92
N LEU A 64 1.41 7.60 3.90
CA LEU A 64 2.11 6.33 3.78
C LEU A 64 2.34 5.73 5.16
N ILE A 65 1.90 4.49 5.36
CA ILE A 65 2.11 3.76 6.61
C ILE A 65 3.07 2.60 6.35
N PRO A 66 4.26 2.62 6.96
CA PRO A 66 5.21 1.53 6.81
C PRO A 66 4.96 0.49 7.89
N ILE A 67 4.96 -0.78 7.50
CA ILE A 67 4.80 -1.88 8.44
C ILE A 67 5.87 -2.92 8.12
N THR A 68 6.49 -3.49 9.14
CA THR A 68 7.36 -4.64 8.95
C THR A 68 6.88 -5.78 9.83
N LYS A 69 7.09 -7.01 9.38
CA LYS A 69 6.69 -8.19 10.10
C LYS A 69 7.67 -9.32 9.77
N PRO A 70 7.75 -10.36 10.62
CA PRO A 70 8.55 -11.53 10.27
C PRO A 70 8.07 -12.14 8.96
N ASN A 71 9.00 -12.68 8.18
CA ASN A 71 8.66 -13.30 6.89
C ASN A 71 7.65 -14.42 7.09
N GLY A 72 6.55 -14.33 6.37
CA GLY A 72 5.47 -15.31 6.42
C GLY A 72 4.92 -15.66 5.05
N GLY A 73 5.45 -15.02 4.00
CA GLY A 73 5.02 -15.27 2.65
C GLY A 73 4.00 -14.26 2.15
N HIS A 74 3.80 -14.24 0.83
CA HIS A 74 2.95 -13.26 0.17
C HIS A 74 1.51 -13.30 0.70
N GLY A 75 0.91 -14.50 0.77
CA GLY A 75 -0.48 -14.62 1.21
C GLY A 75 -0.70 -14.14 2.63
N ALA A 76 0.24 -14.48 3.54
CA ALA A 76 0.14 -14.04 4.92
C ALA A 76 0.27 -12.53 5.04
N THR A 77 1.11 -11.93 4.19
CA THR A 77 1.34 -10.49 4.21
C THR A 77 0.12 -9.74 3.68
N VAL A 78 -0.49 -10.23 2.60
CA VAL A 78 -1.71 -9.64 2.06
C VAL A 78 -2.84 -9.73 3.09
N LEU A 79 -2.99 -10.87 3.74
CA LEU A 79 -4.00 -11.04 4.78
C LEU A 79 -3.78 -10.09 5.94
N TYR A 80 -2.52 -9.91 6.35
CA TYR A 80 -2.18 -8.96 7.39
C TYR A 80 -2.64 -7.55 7.01
N GLY A 81 -2.41 -7.16 5.76
CA GLY A 81 -2.82 -5.84 5.27
C GLY A 81 -4.33 -5.67 5.29
N TYR A 82 -5.08 -6.69 4.88
CA TYR A 82 -6.54 -6.64 4.92
C TYR A 82 -7.04 -6.49 6.36
N LYS A 83 -6.49 -7.26 7.28
CA LYS A 83 -6.89 -7.19 8.69
C LYS A 83 -6.58 -5.81 9.27
N TYR A 84 -5.41 -5.26 8.93
CA TYR A 84 -5.03 -3.93 9.38
C TYR A 84 -6.01 -2.88 8.87
N ALA A 85 -6.35 -2.94 7.58
CA ALA A 85 -7.25 -1.99 6.96
C ALA A 85 -8.66 -2.08 7.58
N LEU A 86 -9.16 -3.29 7.78
CA LEU A 86 -10.48 -3.50 8.38
C LEU A 86 -10.51 -2.97 9.83
N LYS A 87 -9.45 -3.23 10.58
CA LYS A 87 -9.36 -2.77 11.96
C LYS A 87 -9.39 -1.24 12.04
N ASN A 88 -8.88 -0.58 11.01
CA ASN A 88 -8.84 0.88 10.95
C ASN A 88 -10.04 1.47 10.22
N GLY A 89 -11.05 0.67 9.93
CA GLY A 89 -12.32 1.16 9.41
C GLY A 89 -12.35 1.46 7.92
N ALA A 90 -11.50 0.80 7.14
CA ALA A 90 -11.48 1.01 5.69
C ALA A 90 -12.82 0.62 5.08
N ASP A 91 -13.33 1.46 4.19
CA ASP A 91 -14.54 1.18 3.41
C ASP A 91 -14.19 0.39 2.16
N TYR A 92 -13.02 0.62 1.61
CA TYR A 92 -12.53 -0.06 0.39
C TYR A 92 -11.08 -0.43 0.57
N ILE A 93 -10.70 -1.61 0.10
CA ILE A 93 -9.33 -2.10 0.16
C ILE A 93 -8.92 -2.54 -1.24
N PHE A 94 -7.84 -1.98 -1.73
CA PHE A 94 -7.26 -2.36 -3.03
C PHE A 94 -5.86 -2.91 -2.79
N GLN A 95 -5.61 -4.13 -3.22
CA GLN A 95 -4.30 -4.76 -3.06
C GLN A 95 -3.58 -4.77 -4.40
N THR A 96 -2.32 -4.40 -4.42
CA THR A 96 -1.47 -4.51 -5.59
C THR A 96 -0.08 -4.95 -5.15
N ASP A 97 0.69 -5.50 -6.09
CA ASP A 97 2.01 -6.03 -5.77
C ASP A 97 3.10 -4.98 -6.00
N SER A 98 4.28 -5.23 -5.43
CA SER A 98 5.41 -4.32 -5.55
C SER A 98 6.29 -4.59 -6.77
N ASP A 99 5.86 -5.47 -7.66
CA ASP A 99 6.66 -5.85 -8.83
C ASP A 99 6.39 -4.99 -10.06
N GLY A 100 5.49 -4.01 -9.95
CA GLY A 100 5.21 -3.08 -11.05
C GLY A 100 4.30 -3.63 -12.13
N GLN A 101 3.71 -4.81 -11.94
CA GLN A 101 2.85 -5.40 -12.97
C GLN A 101 1.47 -4.77 -13.01
N THR A 102 1.00 -4.20 -11.89
CA THR A 102 -0.27 -3.48 -11.86
C THR A 102 0.04 -1.99 -11.96
N LEU A 103 -0.53 -1.34 -12.95
CA LEU A 103 -0.30 0.09 -13.18
C LEU A 103 -1.33 0.92 -12.45
N PRO A 104 -0.94 2.12 -11.97
CA PRO A 104 -1.91 3.01 -11.29
C PRO A 104 -3.13 3.33 -12.14
N GLU A 105 -2.98 3.38 -13.48
CA GLU A 105 -4.11 3.64 -14.37
C GLU A 105 -5.19 2.57 -14.26
N GLU A 106 -4.82 1.35 -13.87
CA GLU A 106 -5.78 0.25 -13.71
C GLU A 106 -6.66 0.41 -12.48
N PHE A 107 -6.26 1.29 -11.56
CA PHE A 107 -7.04 1.53 -10.35
C PHE A 107 -8.35 2.26 -10.65
N GLU A 108 -8.36 3.18 -11.61
CA GLU A 108 -9.54 4.01 -11.84
C GLU A 108 -10.79 3.20 -12.20
N PRO A 109 -10.72 2.19 -13.10
CA PRO A 109 -11.90 1.35 -13.34
C PRO A 109 -12.39 0.64 -12.09
N PHE A 110 -11.48 0.16 -11.23
CA PHE A 110 -11.83 -0.44 -9.95
C PHE A 110 -12.60 0.56 -9.09
N TRP A 111 -12.08 1.76 -8.96
CA TRP A 111 -12.69 2.80 -8.12
C TRP A 111 -14.08 3.16 -8.60
N LYS A 112 -14.26 3.28 -9.92
CA LYS A 112 -15.55 3.61 -10.49
C LYS A 112 -16.59 2.51 -10.25
N ARG A 113 -16.16 1.25 -10.24
CA ARG A 113 -17.06 0.12 -10.03
C ARG A 113 -17.61 0.04 -8.62
N ARG A 114 -16.96 0.65 -7.65
CA ARG A 114 -17.39 0.57 -6.26
C ARG A 114 -18.77 1.20 -6.04
N GLN A 115 -19.21 2.03 -6.95
CA GLN A 115 -20.47 2.74 -6.82
C GLN A 115 -21.68 1.94 -7.34
N LYS A 116 -21.45 0.74 -7.77
CA LYS A 116 -22.56 -0.09 -8.28
C LYS A 116 -23.22 -0.94 -7.20
#